data_45997612fd0cf07e08a8855a888b7841
#
_entry.id   45997612fd0cf07e08a8855a888b7841
#
_cell.length_a   1.000
_cell.length_b   1.000
_cell.length_c   1.000
_cell.angle_alpha   90.00
_cell.angle_beta   90.00
_cell.angle_gamma   90.00
#
_symmetry.space_group_name_H-M   'P 1'
#
loop_
_entity.id
_entity.type
_entity.pdbx_description
1 polymer ?
#
loop_
_entity_poly.entity_id
_entity_poly.type
_entity_poly.pdbx_seq_one_letter_code
_entity_poly.pdbx_strand_id
1 'polypeptide(L)'
;MMVVKKMIKTIRVMLIPNNKQNTKLFRYANTARFAYNWALGREKENYKNGGKFLSDSDLRKEFTQLKKTEEYSWLNEVSNNVTKQAIKDACHAYKRFFKGCSKFPKFKSRKFSIPSFYQDNVKIQFSDTHVKIEGFAASKKKNKQKINWIRLAEKNRIPTDCNYSNPRIRYDGINWWITVGIEYEDSVTVPSNDGIGIDLGIKDLAICSDGNKYKNINKTKKVKKLEKQKRRLQRSISRSYENNKQGKEYCKTKNVIKKEKLLLILNHRLTNIRHNH
;
A
#
# COMPACT_ATOMS: atom_id res chain seq x y z
N MET A 1 -36.00 -11.38 15.81
CA MET A 1 -35.34 -10.14 15.44
C MET A 1 -33.92 -10.49 15.03
N MET A 2 -33.61 -10.47 13.71
CA MET A 2 -32.26 -10.76 13.23
C MET A 2 -31.34 -9.62 13.66
N VAL A 3 -30.30 -9.91 14.43
CA VAL A 3 -29.27 -8.94 14.79
C VAL A 3 -28.36 -8.76 13.57
N VAL A 4 -28.62 -7.72 12.78
CA VAL A 4 -27.77 -7.35 11.65
C VAL A 4 -26.49 -6.73 12.23
N LYS A 5 -25.37 -7.42 12.07
CA LYS A 5 -24.05 -6.93 12.51
C LYS A 5 -23.41 -6.15 11.38
N LYS A 6 -23.20 -4.85 11.58
CA LYS A 6 -22.38 -4.04 10.66
C LYS A 6 -20.93 -4.48 10.73
N MET A 7 -20.40 -4.91 9.61
CA MET A 7 -19.00 -5.34 9.46
C MET A 7 -18.28 -4.47 8.43
N ILE A 8 -16.95 -4.38 8.54
CA ILE A 8 -16.13 -3.64 7.57
C ILE A 8 -15.37 -4.64 6.70
N LYS A 9 -15.65 -4.63 5.40
CA LYS A 9 -14.91 -5.40 4.41
C LYS A 9 -13.88 -4.51 3.72
N THR A 10 -12.64 -4.97 3.65
CA THR A 10 -11.59 -4.25 2.94
C THR A 10 -11.50 -4.72 1.50
N ILE A 11 -11.65 -3.76 0.57
CA ILE A 11 -11.51 -4.01 -0.88
C ILE A 11 -10.22 -3.38 -1.36
N ARG A 12 -9.48 -4.12 -2.20
CA ARG A 12 -8.25 -3.65 -2.85
C ARG A 12 -8.42 -3.74 -4.37
N VAL A 13 -8.17 -2.62 -5.07
CA VAL A 13 -8.27 -2.53 -6.54
C VAL A 13 -7.02 -1.87 -7.10
N MET A 14 -6.56 -2.35 -8.25
CA MET A 14 -5.42 -1.75 -8.96
C MET A 14 -5.85 -0.48 -9.68
N LEU A 15 -4.99 0.56 -9.61
CA LEU A 15 -5.14 1.81 -10.32
C LEU A 15 -4.37 1.77 -11.65
N ILE A 16 -4.93 2.37 -12.69
CA ILE A 16 -4.30 2.54 -14.01
C ILE A 16 -4.09 4.05 -14.24
N PRO A 17 -3.08 4.67 -13.61
CA PRO A 17 -2.80 6.08 -13.77
C PRO A 17 -2.11 6.37 -15.11
N ASN A 18 -2.39 7.51 -15.71
CA ASN A 18 -1.56 8.06 -16.78
C ASN A 18 -0.25 8.67 -16.21
N ASN A 19 0.68 9.10 -17.07
CA ASN A 19 1.99 9.61 -16.64
C ASN A 19 1.87 10.82 -15.69
N LYS A 20 0.96 11.76 -15.96
CA LYS A 20 0.73 12.94 -15.10
C LYS A 20 0.18 12.54 -13.73
N GLN A 21 -0.78 11.63 -13.71
CA GLN A 21 -1.35 11.07 -12.49
C GLN A 21 -0.30 10.29 -11.70
N ASN A 22 0.51 9.47 -12.37
CA ASN A 22 1.59 8.70 -11.74
C ASN A 22 2.60 9.63 -11.04
N THR A 23 3.03 10.71 -11.69
CA THR A 23 3.91 11.72 -11.08
C THR A 23 3.29 12.32 -9.82
N LYS A 24 2.00 12.68 -9.87
CA LYS A 24 1.29 13.23 -8.71
C LYS A 24 1.17 12.19 -7.57
N LEU A 25 0.87 10.93 -7.87
CA LEU A 25 0.81 9.86 -6.87
C LEU A 25 2.15 9.70 -6.13
N PHE A 26 3.27 9.72 -6.85
CA PHE A 26 4.59 9.70 -6.21
C PHE A 26 4.87 10.95 -5.39
N ARG A 27 4.44 12.13 -5.84
CA ARG A 27 4.56 13.37 -5.05
C ARG A 27 3.80 13.25 -3.73
N TYR A 28 2.55 12.80 -3.75
CA TYR A 28 1.73 12.57 -2.56
C TYR A 28 2.40 11.57 -1.59
N ALA A 29 2.88 10.44 -2.10
CA ALA A 29 3.56 9.44 -1.29
C ALA A 29 4.88 9.94 -0.68
N ASN A 30 5.66 10.74 -1.43
CA ASN A 30 6.89 11.34 -0.93
C ASN A 30 6.62 12.39 0.15
N THR A 31 5.58 13.23 -0.04
CA THR A 31 5.16 14.21 0.97
C THR A 31 4.65 13.53 2.23
N ALA A 32 3.87 12.43 2.10
CA ALA A 32 3.46 11.63 3.26
C ALA A 32 4.66 11.03 4.00
N ARG A 33 5.67 10.53 3.27
CA ARG A 33 6.90 10.02 3.84
C ARG A 33 7.69 11.10 4.58
N PHE A 34 7.79 12.29 4.00
CA PHE A 34 8.43 13.44 4.63
C PHE A 34 7.73 13.81 5.94
N ALA A 35 6.41 14.00 5.92
CA ALA A 35 5.63 14.37 7.10
C ALA A 35 5.72 13.31 8.22
N TYR A 36 5.72 12.03 7.86
CA TYR A 36 5.93 10.93 8.80
C TYR A 36 7.33 11.01 9.46
N ASN A 37 8.38 11.19 8.65
CA ASN A 37 9.75 11.26 9.14
C ASN A 37 9.98 12.51 9.97
N TRP A 38 9.45 13.65 9.55
CA TRP A 38 9.51 14.89 10.31
C TRP A 38 8.90 14.71 11.71
N ALA A 39 7.70 14.14 11.79
CA ALA A 39 7.05 13.86 13.07
C ALA A 39 7.87 12.91 13.96
N LEU A 40 8.46 11.85 13.39
CA LEU A 40 9.38 10.98 14.14
C LEU A 40 10.61 11.73 14.65
N GLY A 41 11.18 12.62 13.84
CA GLY A 41 12.35 13.44 14.22
C GLY A 41 12.02 14.37 15.38
N ARG A 42 10.88 15.08 15.30
CA ARG A 42 10.42 15.99 16.36
C ARG A 42 10.17 15.27 17.69
N GLU A 43 9.52 14.11 17.65
CA GLU A 43 9.35 13.29 18.85
C GLU A 43 10.67 12.86 19.48
N LYS A 44 11.62 12.41 18.63
CA LYS A 44 12.94 11.99 19.09
C LYS A 44 13.73 13.15 19.71
N GLU A 45 13.66 14.33 19.10
CA GLU A 45 14.30 15.53 19.60
C GLU A 45 13.68 15.98 20.93
N ASN A 46 12.36 16.05 20.99
CA ASN A 46 11.62 16.41 22.19
C ASN A 46 11.94 15.47 23.37
N TYR A 47 11.99 14.16 23.11
CA TYR A 47 12.36 13.17 24.14
C TYR A 47 13.80 13.36 24.63
N LYS A 48 14.75 13.64 23.73
CA LYS A 48 16.16 13.93 24.10
C LYS A 48 16.27 15.13 25.02
N ASN A 49 15.40 16.12 24.83
CA ASN A 49 15.35 17.34 25.63
C ASN A 49 14.52 17.19 26.91
N GLY A 50 14.16 15.96 27.30
CA GLY A 50 13.37 15.68 28.51
C GLY A 50 11.88 16.02 28.40
N GLY A 51 11.39 16.31 27.20
CA GLY A 51 9.98 16.64 26.96
C GLY A 51 9.06 15.42 27.00
N LYS A 52 7.78 15.66 27.32
CA LYS A 52 6.72 14.65 27.25
C LYS A 52 6.34 14.36 25.79
N PHE A 53 5.77 13.18 25.54
CA PHE A 53 5.28 12.80 24.22
C PHE A 53 4.30 13.83 23.63
N LEU A 54 4.62 14.32 22.42
CA LEU A 54 3.80 15.32 21.72
C LEU A 54 2.55 14.66 21.12
N SER A 55 1.42 15.33 21.25
CA SER A 55 0.21 14.85 20.59
C SER A 55 0.27 15.05 19.07
N ASP A 56 -0.52 14.24 18.32
CA ASP A 56 -0.63 14.47 16.88
C ASP A 56 -1.24 15.83 16.54
N SER A 57 -1.99 16.43 17.46
CA SER A 57 -2.53 17.79 17.33
C SER A 57 -1.42 18.83 17.39
N ASP A 58 -0.52 18.72 18.35
CA ASP A 58 0.57 19.69 18.53
C ASP A 58 1.57 19.60 17.38
N LEU A 59 1.97 18.39 16.99
CA LEU A 59 2.82 18.19 15.82
C LEU A 59 2.18 18.75 14.54
N ARG A 60 0.87 18.66 14.37
CA ARG A 60 0.18 19.27 13.20
C ARG A 60 0.20 20.78 13.24
N LYS A 61 0.09 21.40 14.41
CA LYS A 61 0.22 22.87 14.55
C LYS A 61 1.64 23.31 14.15
N GLU A 62 2.68 22.65 14.69
CA GLU A 62 4.06 22.92 14.30
C GLU A 62 4.29 22.71 12.79
N PHE A 63 3.80 21.61 12.23
CA PHE A 63 3.90 21.32 10.80
C PHE A 63 3.20 22.34 9.93
N THR A 64 2.10 22.94 10.42
CA THR A 64 1.39 24.02 9.72
C THR A 64 2.22 25.31 9.68
N GLN A 65 2.98 25.61 10.73
CA GLN A 65 3.92 26.74 10.71
C GLN A 65 5.08 26.45 9.77
N LEU A 66 5.63 25.25 9.79
CA LEU A 66 6.68 24.83 8.85
C LEU A 66 6.30 25.07 7.40
N LYS A 67 5.06 24.75 7.01
CA LYS A 67 4.55 24.96 5.65
C LYS A 67 4.50 26.42 5.20
N LYS A 68 4.53 27.37 6.12
CA LYS A 68 4.51 28.82 5.79
C LYS A 68 5.89 29.33 5.40
N THR A 69 6.95 28.59 5.73
CA THR A 69 8.31 29.00 5.36
C THR A 69 8.53 28.73 3.87
N GLU A 70 9.36 29.53 3.24
CA GLU A 70 9.65 29.44 1.81
C GLU A 70 10.24 28.07 1.44
N GLU A 71 11.18 27.58 2.25
CA GLU A 71 11.83 26.27 2.07
C GLU A 71 10.85 25.10 1.97
N TYR A 72 9.74 25.15 2.73
CA TYR A 72 8.76 24.06 2.81
C TYR A 72 7.43 24.37 2.12
N SER A 73 7.36 25.45 1.34
CA SER A 73 6.14 25.87 0.59
C SER A 73 5.59 24.79 -0.34
N TRP A 74 6.47 23.93 -0.88
CA TRP A 74 6.11 22.79 -1.73
C TRP A 74 5.18 21.76 -1.04
N LEU A 75 5.16 21.72 0.29
CA LEU A 75 4.24 20.85 1.05
C LEU A 75 2.77 21.23 0.84
N ASN A 76 2.47 22.47 0.40
CA ASN A 76 1.14 22.93 0.11
C ASN A 76 0.59 22.41 -1.23
N GLU A 77 1.43 21.81 -2.08
CA GLU A 77 1.00 21.20 -3.35
C GLU A 77 0.19 19.90 -3.16
N VAL A 78 0.18 19.37 -1.94
CA VAL A 78 -0.50 18.13 -1.59
C VAL A 78 -1.59 18.40 -0.57
N SER A 79 -2.69 17.64 -0.64
CA SER A 79 -3.78 17.77 0.33
C SER A 79 -3.28 17.69 1.78
N ASN A 80 -3.78 18.59 2.63
CA ASN A 80 -3.47 18.61 4.05
C ASN A 80 -3.84 17.29 4.76
N ASN A 81 -4.85 16.57 4.29
CA ASN A 81 -5.26 15.29 4.85
C ASN A 81 -4.18 14.21 4.73
N VAL A 82 -3.36 14.27 3.67
CA VAL A 82 -2.22 13.35 3.47
C VAL A 82 -1.17 13.56 4.55
N THR A 83 -0.75 14.80 4.80
CA THR A 83 0.27 15.12 5.81
C THR A 83 -0.24 14.94 7.23
N LYS A 84 -1.49 15.35 7.50
CA LYS A 84 -2.19 15.15 8.77
C LYS A 84 -2.20 13.66 9.17
N GLN A 85 -2.60 12.78 8.24
CA GLN A 85 -2.65 11.36 8.54
C GLN A 85 -1.26 10.74 8.68
N ALA A 86 -0.28 11.19 7.90
CA ALA A 86 1.10 10.72 8.03
C ALA A 86 1.71 11.04 9.41
N ILE A 87 1.45 12.24 9.95
CA ILE A 87 1.84 12.62 11.32
C ILE A 87 1.13 11.73 12.34
N LYS A 88 -0.19 11.54 12.19
CA LYS A 88 -0.96 10.64 13.06
C LYS A 88 -0.42 9.21 13.04
N ASP A 89 -0.05 8.71 11.87
CA ASP A 89 0.55 7.38 11.72
C ASP A 89 1.91 7.28 12.46
N ALA A 90 2.72 8.34 12.49
CA ALA A 90 3.97 8.40 13.25
C ALA A 90 3.71 8.35 14.76
N CYS A 91 2.78 9.16 15.26
CA CYS A 91 2.38 9.13 16.67
C CYS A 91 1.82 7.76 17.09
N HIS A 92 1.03 7.12 16.22
CA HIS A 92 0.52 5.76 16.47
C HIS A 92 1.66 4.74 16.52
N ALA A 93 2.70 4.88 15.69
CA ALA A 93 3.85 3.99 15.73
C ALA A 93 4.58 4.06 17.07
N TYR A 94 4.78 5.26 17.63
CA TYR A 94 5.32 5.43 18.99
C TYR A 94 4.40 4.87 20.06
N LYS A 95 3.09 5.17 19.99
CA LYS A 95 2.11 4.63 20.96
C LYS A 95 2.12 3.10 21.01
N ARG A 96 2.24 2.45 19.84
CA ARG A 96 2.37 0.98 19.77
C ARG A 96 3.69 0.48 20.33
N PHE A 97 4.77 1.21 20.16
CA PHE A 97 6.07 0.89 20.76
C PHE A 97 5.98 0.97 22.30
N PHE A 98 5.46 2.07 22.85
CA PHE A 98 5.30 2.22 24.31
C PHE A 98 4.37 1.16 24.93
N LYS A 99 3.40 0.65 24.16
CA LYS A 99 2.54 -0.47 24.58
C LYS A 99 3.20 -1.86 24.42
N GLY A 100 4.46 -1.94 23.99
CA GLY A 100 5.14 -3.20 23.74
C GLY A 100 4.65 -3.96 22.49
N CYS A 101 3.70 -3.39 21.71
CA CYS A 101 3.10 -4.05 20.56
C CYS A 101 3.97 -4.00 19.28
N SER A 102 5.04 -3.22 19.27
CA SER A 102 5.94 -3.08 18.11
C SER A 102 7.34 -2.63 18.50
N LYS A 103 8.31 -2.87 17.59
CA LYS A 103 9.67 -2.32 17.74
C LYS A 103 9.68 -0.81 17.58
N PHE A 104 10.77 -0.16 18.02
CA PHE A 104 10.96 1.28 17.89
C PHE A 104 10.75 1.75 16.44
N PRO A 105 10.00 2.86 16.22
CA PRO A 105 9.69 3.35 14.88
C PRO A 105 10.95 3.76 14.12
N LYS A 106 11.03 3.36 12.85
CA LYS A 106 12.16 3.70 11.97
C LYS A 106 11.76 4.75 10.94
N PHE A 107 12.72 5.61 10.57
CA PHE A 107 12.56 6.52 9.45
C PHE A 107 12.29 5.76 8.16
N LYS A 108 11.35 6.27 7.36
CA LYS A 108 11.04 5.72 6.04
C LYS A 108 12.02 6.25 5.01
N SER A 109 12.80 5.36 4.39
CA SER A 109 13.70 5.73 3.30
C SER A 109 13.03 5.59 1.94
N ARG A 110 13.49 6.37 0.94
CA ARG A 110 13.02 6.23 -0.45
C ARG A 110 13.34 4.85 -1.04
N LYS A 111 14.46 4.25 -0.61
CA LYS A 111 14.97 2.97 -1.14
C LYS A 111 14.21 1.76 -0.62
N PHE A 112 13.85 1.76 0.67
CA PHE A 112 13.32 0.58 1.35
C PHE A 112 11.84 0.68 1.73
N SER A 113 11.30 1.90 1.79
CA SER A 113 9.91 2.08 2.19
C SER A 113 8.99 2.07 0.96
N ILE A 114 7.86 1.40 1.12
CA ILE A 114 6.83 1.34 0.09
C ILE A 114 6.13 2.70 0.01
N PRO A 115 6.10 3.35 -1.18
CA PRO A 115 5.37 4.60 -1.36
C PRO A 115 3.89 4.39 -1.07
N SER A 116 3.36 5.17 -0.13
CA SER A 116 1.94 5.10 0.24
C SER A 116 1.47 6.39 0.88
N PHE A 117 0.18 6.68 0.76
CA PHE A 117 -0.46 7.81 1.42
C PHE A 117 -1.94 7.52 1.69
N TYR A 118 -2.50 8.25 2.63
CA TYR A 118 -3.91 8.23 2.96
C TYR A 118 -4.68 9.19 2.06
N GLN A 119 -5.88 8.82 1.68
CA GLN A 119 -6.85 9.67 1.04
C GLN A 119 -8.03 9.90 2.00
N ASP A 120 -8.49 11.13 2.09
CA ASP A 120 -9.62 11.47 2.96
C ASP A 120 -10.88 10.71 2.55
N ASN A 121 -11.53 10.09 3.54
CA ASN A 121 -12.70 9.22 3.31
C ASN A 121 -13.97 9.98 2.91
N VAL A 122 -14.08 11.26 3.26
CA VAL A 122 -15.21 12.12 2.86
C VAL A 122 -15.02 12.68 1.45
N LYS A 123 -13.77 12.96 1.08
CA LYS A 123 -13.43 13.59 -0.21
C LYS A 123 -13.13 12.60 -1.33
N ILE A 124 -12.97 11.33 -1.02
CA ILE A 124 -12.84 10.29 -2.03
C ILE A 124 -14.19 10.02 -2.68
N GLN A 125 -14.20 9.82 -3.98
CA GLN A 125 -15.39 9.45 -4.72
C GLN A 125 -15.04 8.33 -5.68
N PHE A 126 -15.94 7.37 -5.81
CA PHE A 126 -15.84 6.27 -6.77
C PHE A 126 -16.94 6.40 -7.82
N SER A 127 -16.63 5.95 -9.03
CA SER A 127 -17.59 5.59 -10.05
C SER A 127 -17.33 4.13 -10.43
N ASP A 128 -18.17 3.56 -11.27
CA ASP A 128 -18.05 2.17 -11.75
C ASP A 128 -16.64 1.82 -12.26
N THR A 129 -15.93 2.79 -12.79
CA THR A 129 -14.67 2.60 -13.51
C THR A 129 -13.49 3.43 -13.00
N HIS A 130 -13.75 4.44 -12.15
CA HIS A 130 -12.72 5.40 -11.73
C HIS A 130 -12.84 5.75 -10.26
N VAL A 131 -11.73 6.23 -9.70
CA VAL A 131 -11.67 6.86 -8.37
C VAL A 131 -11.20 8.30 -8.50
N LYS A 132 -11.87 9.21 -7.81
CA LYS A 132 -11.47 10.62 -7.69
C LYS A 132 -10.59 10.82 -6.48
N ILE A 133 -9.43 11.44 -6.69
CA ILE A 133 -8.45 11.74 -5.64
C ILE A 133 -8.43 13.25 -5.39
N GLU A 134 -8.48 13.63 -4.11
CA GLU A 134 -8.42 15.01 -3.68
C GLU A 134 -7.13 15.70 -4.14
N GLY A 135 -7.23 16.96 -4.56
CA GLY A 135 -6.08 17.79 -4.93
C GLY A 135 -5.43 17.44 -6.28
N PHE A 136 -5.97 16.48 -7.02
CA PHE A 136 -5.48 16.15 -8.37
C PHE A 136 -6.08 17.08 -9.45
N ALA A 137 -6.97 18.00 -9.09
CA ALA A 137 -7.59 18.91 -10.04
C ALA A 137 -6.53 19.69 -10.83
N ALA A 138 -6.73 19.79 -12.14
CA ALA A 138 -5.97 20.70 -12.97
C ALA A 138 -6.30 22.16 -12.56
N SER A 139 -5.31 23.05 -12.68
CA SER A 139 -5.52 24.49 -12.61
C SER A 139 -6.76 24.88 -13.43
N LYS A 140 -7.59 25.81 -12.93
CA LYS A 140 -8.92 26.20 -13.43
C LYS A 140 -8.96 26.70 -14.88
N LYS A 141 -7.82 26.87 -15.55
CA LYS A 141 -7.74 27.40 -16.92
C LYS A 141 -7.36 26.32 -17.93
N LYS A 142 -8.24 26.05 -18.87
CA LYS A 142 -8.08 25.45 -20.20
C LYS A 142 -7.97 23.94 -20.40
N ASN A 143 -7.74 23.08 -19.42
CA ASN A 143 -7.77 21.64 -19.69
C ASN A 143 -8.83 20.93 -18.87
N LYS A 144 -9.96 20.67 -19.48
CA LYS A 144 -11.07 19.85 -18.94
C LYS A 144 -10.70 18.35 -18.77
N GLN A 145 -9.41 17.98 -18.86
CA GLN A 145 -8.99 16.63 -18.58
C GLN A 145 -9.20 16.35 -17.09
N LYS A 146 -10.05 15.42 -16.79
CA LYS A 146 -10.38 14.93 -15.44
C LYS A 146 -9.18 14.21 -14.80
N ILE A 147 -8.06 14.93 -14.59
CA ILE A 147 -6.80 14.36 -14.01
C ILE A 147 -7.07 13.78 -12.61
N ASN A 148 -8.06 14.28 -11.91
CA ASN A 148 -8.44 13.80 -10.58
C ASN A 148 -9.13 12.44 -10.59
N TRP A 149 -9.62 11.97 -11.74
CA TRP A 149 -10.22 10.64 -11.89
C TRP A 149 -9.21 9.66 -12.45
N ILE A 150 -8.83 8.67 -11.65
CA ILE A 150 -7.91 7.61 -12.04
C ILE A 150 -8.72 6.35 -12.33
N ARG A 151 -8.43 5.71 -13.44
CA ARG A 151 -9.10 4.49 -13.88
C ARG A 151 -8.77 3.33 -12.92
N LEU A 152 -9.80 2.56 -12.57
CA LEU A 152 -9.70 1.29 -11.86
C LEU A 152 -9.51 0.14 -12.87
N ALA A 153 -8.75 -0.88 -12.47
CA ALA A 153 -8.57 -2.09 -13.30
C ALA A 153 -9.83 -2.97 -13.33
N GLU A 154 -10.60 -2.94 -12.25
CA GLU A 154 -11.84 -3.72 -12.08
C GLU A 154 -13.02 -2.75 -12.04
N LYS A 155 -14.03 -3.02 -12.88
CA LYS A 155 -15.29 -2.27 -12.90
C LYS A 155 -16.20 -2.75 -11.77
N ASN A 156 -17.00 -1.84 -11.21
CA ASN A 156 -18.03 -2.12 -10.21
C ASN A 156 -17.54 -2.91 -8.99
N ARG A 157 -16.22 -2.89 -8.71
CA ARG A 157 -15.64 -3.64 -7.60
C ARG A 157 -15.85 -2.95 -6.26
N ILE A 158 -15.92 -1.61 -6.26
CA ILE A 158 -16.15 -0.79 -5.09
C ILE A 158 -17.54 -0.16 -5.23
N PRO A 159 -18.47 -0.41 -4.32
CA PRO A 159 -19.78 0.23 -4.34
C PRO A 159 -19.67 1.75 -4.29
N THR A 160 -20.59 2.46 -4.92
CA THR A 160 -20.56 3.93 -5.04
C THR A 160 -21.43 4.63 -4.00
N ASP A 161 -22.30 3.92 -3.34
CA ASP A 161 -23.36 4.38 -2.43
C ASP A 161 -23.15 3.96 -0.97
N CYS A 162 -21.91 3.79 -0.56
CA CYS A 162 -21.56 3.35 0.79
C CYS A 162 -20.57 4.30 1.48
N ASN A 163 -20.45 4.19 2.79
CA ASN A 163 -19.45 4.89 3.56
C ASN A 163 -18.09 4.22 3.42
N TYR A 164 -17.08 5.02 3.09
CA TYR A 164 -15.71 4.56 2.94
C TYR A 164 -14.92 4.80 4.23
N SER A 165 -14.09 3.83 4.61
CA SER A 165 -13.20 3.95 5.76
C SER A 165 -11.75 3.72 5.36
N ASN A 166 -10.86 4.55 5.92
CA ASN A 166 -9.40 4.45 5.83
C ASN A 166 -8.84 4.19 4.40
N PRO A 167 -9.22 4.97 3.38
CA PRO A 167 -8.70 4.76 2.02
C PRO A 167 -7.20 4.98 1.99
N ARG A 168 -6.46 4.02 1.46
CA ARG A 168 -5.00 4.07 1.34
C ARG A 168 -4.58 3.76 -0.09
N ILE A 169 -3.68 4.58 -0.62
CA ILE A 169 -3.08 4.37 -1.94
C ILE A 169 -1.64 3.95 -1.72
N ARG A 170 -1.24 2.84 -2.36
CA ARG A 170 0.07 2.21 -2.18
C ARG A 170 0.65 1.75 -3.51
N TYR A 171 1.94 1.97 -3.69
CA TYR A 171 2.71 1.46 -4.83
C TYR A 171 3.46 0.19 -4.43
N ASP A 172 3.26 -0.91 -5.14
CA ASP A 172 3.89 -2.20 -4.83
C ASP A 172 5.23 -2.42 -5.54
N GLY A 173 5.71 -1.40 -6.27
CA GLY A 173 6.92 -1.46 -7.10
C GLY A 173 6.63 -1.63 -8.60
N ILE A 174 5.40 -2.00 -8.96
CA ILE A 174 4.94 -2.12 -10.36
C ILE A 174 3.69 -1.27 -10.57
N ASN A 175 2.68 -1.43 -9.71
CA ASN A 175 1.36 -0.86 -9.85
C ASN A 175 0.97 -0.06 -8.60
N TRP A 176 0.08 0.88 -8.82
CA TRP A 176 -0.63 1.56 -7.75
C TRP A 176 -1.90 0.78 -7.38
N TRP A 177 -2.18 0.70 -6.11
CA TRP A 177 -3.35 0.05 -5.55
C TRP A 177 -4.08 1.00 -4.63
N ILE A 178 -5.39 0.97 -4.68
CA ILE A 178 -6.23 1.58 -3.66
C ILE A 178 -6.82 0.48 -2.78
N THR A 179 -6.79 0.71 -1.49
CA THR A 179 -7.42 -0.15 -0.49
C THR A 179 -8.40 0.70 0.30
N VAL A 180 -9.64 0.25 0.42
CA VAL A 180 -10.71 0.98 1.12
C VAL A 180 -11.56 0.00 1.90
N GLY A 181 -11.93 0.37 3.13
CA GLY A 181 -12.94 -0.34 3.90
C GLY A 181 -14.33 0.14 3.51
N ILE A 182 -15.25 -0.79 3.34
CA ILE A 182 -16.67 -0.52 3.13
C ILE A 182 -17.48 -1.17 4.25
N GLU A 183 -18.52 -0.50 4.70
CA GLU A 183 -19.49 -1.10 5.61
C GLU A 183 -20.43 -2.00 4.81
N TYR A 184 -20.69 -3.19 5.32
CA TYR A 184 -21.68 -4.10 4.78
C TYR A 184 -22.42 -4.79 5.93
N GLU A 185 -23.64 -5.16 5.67
CA GLU A 185 -24.47 -5.92 6.58
C GLU A 185 -24.25 -7.42 6.32
N ASP A 186 -23.75 -8.12 7.33
CA ASP A 186 -23.58 -9.56 7.24
C ASP A 186 -24.84 -10.22 7.79
N SER A 187 -25.51 -11.00 6.94
CA SER A 187 -26.50 -11.95 7.38
C SER A 187 -25.73 -13.08 8.09
N VAL A 188 -25.89 -13.18 9.38
CA VAL A 188 -25.32 -14.29 10.16
C VAL A 188 -25.88 -15.59 9.57
N THR A 189 -25.14 -16.20 8.65
CA THR A 189 -25.40 -17.57 8.25
C THR A 189 -25.06 -18.46 9.44
N VAL A 190 -26.08 -19.08 10.02
CA VAL A 190 -25.86 -20.13 11.02
C VAL A 190 -25.01 -21.20 10.34
N PRO A 191 -23.82 -21.55 10.84
CA PRO A 191 -23.05 -22.63 10.26
C PRO A 191 -23.90 -23.90 10.24
N SER A 192 -23.94 -24.62 9.11
CA SER A 192 -24.50 -25.97 9.11
C SER A 192 -23.65 -26.83 10.07
N ASN A 193 -24.27 -27.71 10.80
CA ASN A 193 -23.54 -28.62 11.71
C ASN A 193 -22.70 -29.65 11.00
N ASP A 194 -22.73 -29.70 9.65
CA ASP A 194 -21.96 -30.61 8.84
C ASP A 194 -20.53 -30.07 8.65
N GLY A 195 -19.64 -30.46 9.51
CA GLY A 195 -18.21 -30.18 9.39
C GLY A 195 -17.59 -31.00 8.26
N ILE A 196 -16.64 -30.39 7.53
CA ILE A 196 -15.80 -31.09 6.53
C ILE A 196 -14.42 -31.32 7.12
N GLY A 197 -13.98 -32.57 7.15
CA GLY A 197 -12.59 -32.95 7.44
C GLY A 197 -11.70 -32.61 6.25
N ILE A 198 -10.57 -31.94 6.49
CA ILE A 198 -9.60 -31.58 5.45
C ILE A 198 -8.22 -32.13 5.82
N ASP A 199 -7.68 -33.03 4.98
CA ASP A 199 -6.30 -33.49 5.05
C ASP A 199 -5.44 -32.68 4.08
N LEU A 200 -4.34 -32.10 4.58
CA LEU A 200 -3.39 -31.27 3.81
C LEU A 200 -2.17 -32.09 3.43
N GLY A 201 -1.92 -32.21 2.12
CA GLY A 201 -0.85 -33.02 1.59
C GLY A 201 0.11 -32.29 0.64
N ILE A 202 1.21 -32.97 0.30
CA ILE A 202 2.22 -32.45 -0.64
C ILE A 202 1.87 -32.79 -2.09
N LYS A 203 1.28 -33.96 -2.35
CA LYS A 203 0.89 -34.40 -3.69
C LYS A 203 -0.40 -33.69 -4.13
N ASP A 204 -1.43 -33.83 -3.36
CA ASP A 204 -2.65 -33.04 -3.44
C ASP A 204 -2.59 -31.99 -2.32
N LEU A 205 -3.07 -30.79 -2.60
CA LEU A 205 -3.03 -29.68 -1.65
C LEU A 205 -3.97 -29.94 -0.48
N ALA A 206 -5.17 -30.44 -0.79
CA ALA A 206 -6.18 -30.78 0.18
C ALA A 206 -7.03 -31.95 -0.33
N ILE A 207 -7.41 -32.83 0.58
CA ILE A 207 -8.39 -33.90 0.37
C ILE A 207 -9.47 -33.71 1.41
N CYS A 208 -10.71 -33.54 0.94
CA CYS A 208 -11.86 -33.30 1.81
C CYS A 208 -12.61 -34.60 2.09
N SER A 209 -13.26 -34.70 3.24
CA SER A 209 -14.08 -35.87 3.63
C SER A 209 -15.31 -36.06 2.72
N ASP A 210 -15.72 -35.04 1.96
CA ASP A 210 -16.75 -35.10 0.93
C ASP A 210 -16.29 -35.70 -0.40
N GLY A 211 -15.02 -36.18 -0.47
CA GLY A 211 -14.40 -36.75 -1.67
C GLY A 211 -13.73 -35.77 -2.60
N ASN A 212 -13.86 -34.45 -2.36
CA ASN A 212 -13.20 -33.45 -3.20
C ASN A 212 -11.67 -33.46 -2.99
N LYS A 213 -10.92 -33.41 -4.10
CA LYS A 213 -9.45 -33.40 -4.11
C LYS A 213 -8.92 -32.16 -4.83
N TYR A 214 -8.14 -31.35 -4.16
CA TYR A 214 -7.50 -30.15 -4.70
C TYR A 214 -6.03 -30.44 -5.02
N LYS A 215 -5.67 -30.41 -6.30
CA LYS A 215 -4.28 -30.66 -6.74
C LYS A 215 -3.34 -29.54 -6.32
N ASN A 216 -2.11 -29.89 -5.97
CA ASN A 216 -1.12 -28.89 -5.62
C ASN A 216 -0.66 -28.10 -6.87
N ILE A 217 -1.10 -26.83 -6.97
CA ILE A 217 -0.77 -25.92 -8.09
C ILE A 217 0.76 -25.75 -8.28
N ASN A 218 1.55 -25.84 -7.21
CA ASN A 218 3.00 -25.71 -7.26
C ASN A 218 3.68 -26.85 -8.04
N LYS A 219 3.00 -27.99 -8.24
CA LYS A 219 3.51 -29.12 -9.03
C LYS A 219 3.26 -28.96 -10.53
N THR A 220 2.48 -28.00 -10.96
CA THR A 220 2.17 -27.77 -12.38
C THR A 220 3.42 -27.35 -13.17
N LYS A 221 3.47 -27.74 -14.45
CA LYS A 221 4.55 -27.36 -15.38
C LYS A 221 4.71 -25.84 -15.46
N LYS A 222 3.59 -25.10 -15.44
CA LYS A 222 3.56 -23.62 -15.51
C LYS A 222 4.26 -22.99 -14.31
N VAL A 223 3.91 -23.39 -13.07
CA VAL A 223 4.54 -22.84 -11.86
C VAL A 223 6.00 -23.24 -11.77
N LYS A 224 6.36 -24.48 -12.05
CA LYS A 224 7.77 -24.95 -12.09
C LYS A 224 8.62 -24.15 -13.08
N LYS A 225 8.07 -23.81 -14.28
CA LYS A 225 8.75 -22.97 -15.28
C LYS A 225 9.00 -21.56 -14.75
N LEU A 226 8.01 -20.92 -14.15
CA LEU A 226 8.14 -19.58 -13.56
C LEU A 226 9.13 -19.56 -12.38
N GLU A 227 9.10 -20.57 -11.50
CA GLU A 227 10.05 -20.71 -10.39
C GLU A 227 11.50 -20.88 -10.91
N LYS A 228 11.71 -21.64 -11.98
CA LYS A 228 13.01 -21.78 -12.64
C LYS A 228 13.50 -20.46 -13.22
N GLN A 229 12.62 -19.69 -13.88
CA GLN A 229 12.93 -18.34 -14.38
C GLN A 229 13.29 -17.38 -13.24
N LYS A 230 12.52 -17.39 -12.16
CA LYS A 230 12.75 -16.59 -10.97
C LYS A 230 14.15 -16.87 -10.38
N ARG A 231 14.50 -18.14 -10.16
CA ARG A 231 15.82 -18.53 -9.61
C ARG A 231 16.98 -18.09 -10.52
N ARG A 232 16.85 -18.27 -11.85
CA ARG A 232 17.87 -17.79 -12.82
C ARG A 232 18.08 -16.30 -12.73
N LEU A 233 16.99 -15.54 -12.63
CA LEU A 233 17.02 -14.10 -12.55
C LEU A 233 17.63 -13.62 -11.23
N GLN A 234 17.27 -14.24 -10.11
CA GLN A 234 17.85 -13.97 -8.79
C GLN A 234 19.38 -14.19 -8.80
N ARG A 235 19.85 -15.34 -9.31
CA ARG A 235 21.29 -15.62 -9.45
C ARG A 235 22.00 -14.57 -10.30
N SER A 236 21.39 -14.14 -11.43
CA SER A 236 21.96 -13.12 -12.30
C SER A 236 22.05 -11.75 -11.61
N ILE A 237 21.06 -11.39 -10.79
CA ILE A 237 21.06 -10.15 -10.00
C ILE A 237 22.15 -10.24 -8.92
N SER A 238 22.22 -11.36 -8.15
CA SER A 238 23.24 -11.56 -7.10
C SER A 238 24.66 -11.43 -7.64
N ARG A 239 24.98 -12.08 -8.77
CA ARG A 239 26.30 -11.94 -9.42
C ARG A 239 26.60 -10.48 -9.80
N SER A 240 25.61 -9.75 -10.30
CA SER A 240 25.80 -8.33 -10.63
C SER A 240 26.08 -7.48 -9.39
N TYR A 241 25.50 -7.83 -8.25
CA TYR A 241 25.80 -7.18 -6.98
C TYR A 241 27.20 -7.55 -6.45
N GLU A 242 27.61 -8.81 -6.57
CA GLU A 242 28.94 -9.29 -6.15
C GLU A 242 30.04 -8.64 -6.95
N ASN A 243 29.92 -8.59 -8.28
CA ASN A 243 30.89 -7.95 -9.16
C ASN A 243 31.10 -6.45 -8.90
N ASN A 244 30.11 -5.78 -8.29
CA ASN A 244 30.17 -4.37 -7.94
C ASN A 244 30.66 -4.09 -6.51
N LYS A 245 30.92 -5.12 -5.69
CA LYS A 245 31.43 -4.95 -4.32
C LYS A 245 32.88 -4.46 -4.25
N GLN A 246 33.63 -4.61 -5.32
CA GLN A 246 35.05 -4.25 -5.38
C GLN A 246 35.32 -2.73 -5.49
N GLY A 247 34.27 -1.89 -5.67
CA GLY A 247 34.37 -0.43 -5.72
C GLY A 247 33.88 0.26 -4.45
N LYS A 248 34.43 1.46 -4.15
CA LYS A 248 34.04 2.26 -2.98
C LYS A 248 32.58 2.72 -2.99
N GLU A 249 31.94 2.83 -4.17
CA GLU A 249 30.52 3.16 -4.30
C GLU A 249 29.81 2.18 -5.25
N TYR A 250 28.78 1.51 -4.71
CA TYR A 250 27.92 0.65 -5.52
C TYR A 250 26.96 1.48 -6.38
N CYS A 251 27.18 1.48 -7.69
CA CYS A 251 26.27 2.09 -8.68
C CYS A 251 25.37 1.04 -9.30
N LYS A 252 24.06 1.18 -9.12
CA LYS A 252 23.07 0.28 -9.68
C LYS A 252 22.88 0.50 -11.18
N THR A 253 23.34 -0.44 -12.00
CA THR A 253 23.24 -0.32 -13.46
C THR A 253 21.79 -0.40 -13.95
N LYS A 254 21.50 0.20 -15.11
CA LYS A 254 20.17 0.12 -15.75
C LYS A 254 19.72 -1.33 -15.99
N ASN A 255 20.64 -2.25 -16.28
CA ASN A 255 20.33 -3.66 -16.49
C ASN A 255 19.92 -4.36 -15.18
N VAL A 256 20.58 -4.07 -14.06
CA VAL A 256 20.17 -4.61 -12.75
C VAL A 256 18.77 -4.13 -12.40
N ILE A 257 18.47 -2.83 -12.61
CA ILE A 257 17.13 -2.27 -12.37
C ILE A 257 16.06 -2.99 -13.22
N LYS A 258 16.34 -3.25 -14.51
CA LYS A 258 15.43 -4.01 -15.39
C LYS A 258 15.20 -5.44 -14.89
N LYS A 259 16.28 -6.13 -14.48
CA LYS A 259 16.20 -7.51 -13.95
C LYS A 259 15.39 -7.56 -12.65
N GLU A 260 15.58 -6.62 -11.74
CA GLU A 260 14.80 -6.53 -10.50
C GLU A 260 13.31 -6.29 -10.76
N LYS A 261 12.99 -5.40 -11.70
CA LYS A 261 11.60 -5.17 -12.11
C LYS A 261 10.97 -6.44 -12.70
N LEU A 262 11.73 -7.18 -13.52
CA LEU A 262 11.26 -8.45 -14.07
C LEU A 262 11.06 -9.51 -12.97
N LEU A 263 11.97 -9.58 -11.99
CA LEU A 263 11.83 -10.47 -10.83
C LEU A 263 10.55 -10.15 -10.03
N LEU A 264 10.25 -8.89 -9.85
CA LEU A 264 9.05 -8.45 -9.16
C LEU A 264 7.78 -8.87 -9.94
N ILE A 265 7.77 -8.71 -11.27
CA ILE A 265 6.68 -9.17 -12.14
C ILE A 265 6.48 -10.68 -12.03
N LEU A 266 7.56 -11.47 -12.02
CA LEU A 266 7.48 -12.92 -11.85
C LEU A 266 6.90 -13.32 -10.48
N ASN A 267 7.32 -12.63 -9.42
CA ASN A 267 6.76 -12.84 -8.07
C ASN A 267 5.26 -12.56 -8.04
N HIS A 268 4.80 -11.46 -8.64
CA HIS A 268 3.37 -11.14 -8.74
C HIS A 268 2.59 -12.20 -9.52
N ARG A 269 3.14 -12.69 -10.64
CA ARG A 269 2.49 -13.77 -11.42
C ARG A 269 2.35 -15.05 -10.61
N LEU A 270 3.39 -15.45 -9.89
CA LEU A 270 3.35 -16.62 -9.01
C LEU A 270 2.32 -16.44 -7.88
N THR A 271 2.31 -15.27 -7.24
CA THR A 271 1.35 -14.95 -6.19
C THR A 271 -0.09 -14.99 -6.71
N ASN A 272 -0.36 -14.40 -7.87
CA ASN A 272 -1.70 -14.41 -8.47
C ASN A 272 -2.16 -15.83 -8.83
N ILE A 273 -1.28 -16.66 -9.40
CA ILE A 273 -1.60 -18.06 -9.70
C ILE A 273 -1.97 -18.82 -8.44
N ARG A 274 -1.24 -18.61 -7.33
CA ARG A 274 -1.51 -19.27 -6.05
C ARG A 274 -2.75 -18.75 -5.33
N HIS A 275 -3.07 -17.48 -5.52
CA HIS A 275 -4.22 -16.84 -4.88
C HIS A 275 -5.54 -17.18 -5.58
N ASN A 276 -5.48 -17.45 -6.89
CA ASN A 276 -6.66 -17.76 -7.71
C ASN A 276 -6.91 -19.28 -7.86
N HIS A 277 -6.19 -20.10 -7.11
CA HIS A 277 -6.34 -21.56 -7.09
C HIS A 277 -7.20 -21.98 -5.92
#